data_6f64117208d094a989e3f9ccd1b597cb
#
_entry.id   6f64117208d094a989e3f9ccd1b597cb
#
_cell.length_a   1.000
_cell.length_b   1.000
_cell.length_c   1.000
_cell.angle_alpha   90.00
_cell.angle_beta   90.00
_cell.angle_gamma   90.00
#
_symmetry.space_group_name_H-M   'P 1'
#
loop_
_entity.id
_entity.type
_entity.pdbx_description
1 polymer ?
#
loop_
_entity_poly.entity_id
_entity_poly.type
_entity_poly.pdbx_seq_one_letter_code
_entity_poly.pdbx_strand_id
1 'polypeptide(L)'
;MKLQKPKGTQDILPQESAKWQYVEGFARETFKKYNYAEIRTPIFEHYEVISRSVGDTTDIVTKEMYDFYDKGDRHITLRPEGTAPVVRSYVENKLFAPEVQKPSKVYYIGPMFRYERPQAGRLRQFHQIGVECFGSSNPATDVETIAMADQFFKEIGIENVVLHLNTLGSTASRAAYRQALIDYLLPMKNQLSKDGQRRLEENPLRVLDSKEKEDKQAVENAPSILDYLDEESQAHFDAVRAMLDGLGIDYVIDTNMVRGLDYYNHTIFEFVTEVDGNELTVCAGGRYDGLVEYFGGPATPGFGFGMGLERLLLILDKQGVELPVETSLDVYIAVLGSEAEVAALELVQALRRQGFIAERDYLGRKLKAQFKSADVFGAKTIIALGGSEVESGQITVKNNQTRQEVTTSIEEVKKDFQTILNQL
;
A
#
# COMPACT_ATOMS: atom_id res chain seq x y z
N MET A 1 17.50 -17.81 26.15
CA MET A 1 16.39 -16.96 25.67
C MET A 1 16.21 -17.24 24.17
N LYS A 2 15.01 -17.62 23.70
CA LYS A 2 14.77 -17.84 22.27
C LYS A 2 14.55 -16.47 21.63
N LEU A 3 15.38 -16.10 20.68
CA LEU A 3 15.23 -14.85 19.94
C LEU A 3 14.03 -14.95 18.99
N GLN A 4 13.13 -13.97 19.04
CA GLN A 4 11.93 -13.90 18.22
C GLN A 4 11.71 -12.46 17.77
N LYS A 5 10.95 -12.29 16.68
CA LYS A 5 10.53 -10.96 16.20
C LYS A 5 9.68 -10.23 17.24
N PRO A 6 9.73 -8.90 17.29
CA PRO A 6 8.88 -8.10 18.17
C PRO A 6 7.39 -8.35 17.92
N LYS A 7 6.58 -8.24 18.97
CA LYS A 7 5.12 -8.40 18.85
C LYS A 7 4.53 -7.34 17.91
N GLY A 8 3.69 -7.78 16.98
CA GLY A 8 3.05 -6.89 16.00
C GLY A 8 3.93 -6.59 14.78
N THR A 9 5.03 -7.31 14.60
CA THR A 9 5.81 -7.29 13.36
C THR A 9 5.78 -8.67 12.68
N GLN A 10 6.12 -8.71 11.41
CA GLN A 10 6.26 -9.96 10.66
C GLN A 10 7.46 -9.93 9.74
N ASP A 11 8.03 -11.10 9.49
CA ASP A 11 8.99 -11.31 8.42
C ASP A 11 8.21 -11.64 7.14
N ILE A 12 8.54 -10.97 6.04
CA ILE A 12 7.99 -11.28 4.72
C ILE A 12 8.95 -12.25 4.06
N LEU A 13 8.57 -13.52 4.05
CA LEU A 13 9.42 -14.59 3.52
C LEU A 13 9.41 -14.62 1.99
N PRO A 14 10.38 -15.29 1.32
CA PRO A 14 10.54 -15.27 -0.14
C PRO A 14 9.27 -15.60 -0.93
N GLN A 15 8.46 -16.56 -0.48
CA GLN A 15 7.21 -16.93 -1.14
C GLN A 15 6.15 -15.82 -1.05
N GLU A 16 6.08 -15.14 0.10
CA GLU A 16 5.18 -14.00 0.30
C GLU A 16 5.69 -12.75 -0.41
N SER A 17 7.01 -12.51 -0.40
CA SER A 17 7.60 -11.32 -0.99
C SER A 17 7.34 -11.20 -2.50
N ALA A 18 7.14 -12.31 -3.21
CA ALA A 18 6.76 -12.28 -4.62
C ALA A 18 5.38 -11.63 -4.85
N LYS A 19 4.40 -11.92 -3.98
CA LYS A 19 3.08 -11.28 -4.00
C LYS A 19 3.18 -9.78 -3.69
N TRP A 20 4.02 -9.42 -2.71
CA TRP A 20 4.28 -8.03 -2.36
C TRP A 20 4.86 -7.25 -3.53
N GLN A 21 5.90 -7.79 -4.16
CA GLN A 21 6.55 -7.17 -5.32
C GLN A 21 5.59 -6.99 -6.50
N TYR A 22 4.70 -7.97 -6.72
CA TYR A 22 3.68 -7.86 -7.76
C TYR A 22 2.72 -6.70 -7.48
N VAL A 23 2.13 -6.64 -6.27
CA VAL A 23 1.19 -5.57 -5.90
C VAL A 23 1.84 -4.20 -5.92
N GLU A 24 3.07 -4.08 -5.39
CA GLU A 24 3.83 -2.84 -5.46
C GLU A 24 4.17 -2.43 -6.90
N GLY A 25 4.54 -3.40 -7.74
CA GLY A 25 4.79 -3.16 -9.16
C GLY A 25 3.54 -2.70 -9.89
N PHE A 26 2.42 -3.35 -9.63
CA PHE A 26 1.12 -2.98 -10.17
C PHE A 26 0.70 -1.55 -9.76
N ALA A 27 0.90 -1.18 -8.49
CA ALA A 27 0.65 0.17 -8.01
C ALA A 27 1.51 1.21 -8.73
N ARG A 28 2.83 0.95 -8.91
CA ARG A 28 3.74 1.84 -9.64
C ARG A 28 3.28 2.06 -11.09
N GLU A 29 2.88 1.00 -11.79
CA GLU A 29 2.41 1.12 -13.17
C GLU A 29 1.07 1.86 -13.26
N THR A 30 0.16 1.65 -12.31
CA THR A 30 -1.09 2.41 -12.22
C THR A 30 -0.82 3.90 -12.00
N PHE A 31 -0.02 4.26 -11.00
CA PHE A 31 0.28 5.66 -10.67
C PHE A 31 1.03 6.38 -11.80
N LYS A 32 1.88 5.68 -12.53
CA LYS A 32 2.55 6.21 -13.71
C LYS A 32 1.57 6.62 -14.82
N LYS A 33 0.47 5.88 -15.02
CA LYS A 33 -0.59 6.25 -15.98
C LYS A 33 -1.23 7.60 -15.62
N TYR A 34 -1.27 7.96 -14.33
CA TYR A 34 -1.80 9.22 -13.79
C TYR A 34 -0.74 10.30 -13.58
N ASN A 35 0.49 10.07 -14.06
CA ASN A 35 1.63 10.99 -13.95
C ASN A 35 2.08 11.29 -12.51
N TYR A 36 2.00 10.30 -11.61
CA TYR A 36 2.58 10.39 -10.28
C TYR A 36 4.03 9.89 -10.30
N ALA A 37 4.92 10.62 -9.61
CA ALA A 37 6.32 10.25 -9.44
C ALA A 37 6.57 9.71 -8.01
N GLU A 38 7.50 8.75 -7.87
CA GLU A 38 7.83 8.22 -6.54
C GLU A 38 8.59 9.25 -5.69
N ILE A 39 8.17 9.41 -4.45
CA ILE A 39 8.90 10.13 -3.40
C ILE A 39 9.22 9.17 -2.25
N ARG A 40 10.42 9.27 -1.68
CA ARG A 40 10.84 8.49 -0.51
C ARG A 40 11.28 9.43 0.59
N THR A 41 10.62 9.34 1.74
CA THR A 41 10.95 10.10 2.93
C THR A 41 11.65 9.22 3.97
N PRO A 42 12.41 9.78 4.92
CA PRO A 42 12.98 9.02 6.03
C PRO A 42 11.92 8.22 6.82
N ILE A 43 12.34 7.12 7.42
CA ILE A 43 11.47 6.29 8.27
C ILE A 43 11.21 6.95 9.63
N PHE A 44 12.14 7.77 10.09
CA PHE A 44 11.99 8.54 11.32
C PHE A 44 11.98 10.05 11.00
N GLU A 45 11.21 10.78 11.79
CA GLU A 45 10.98 12.22 11.65
C GLU A 45 11.18 12.90 12.99
N HIS A 46 11.30 14.22 13.01
CA HIS A 46 11.13 14.97 14.24
C HIS A 46 9.71 14.77 14.78
N TYR A 47 9.58 14.61 16.09
CA TYR A 47 8.29 14.39 16.75
C TYR A 47 7.25 15.44 16.33
N GLU A 48 7.66 16.72 16.25
CA GLU A 48 6.80 17.84 15.89
C GLU A 48 6.23 17.76 14.47
N VAL A 49 6.89 17.07 13.55
CA VAL A 49 6.38 16.85 12.18
C VAL A 49 5.07 16.09 12.23
N ILE A 50 4.96 15.13 13.13
CA ILE A 50 3.78 14.30 13.25
C ILE A 50 2.77 14.88 14.24
N SER A 51 3.20 15.22 15.47
CA SER A 51 2.28 15.66 16.53
C SER A 51 1.49 16.89 16.12
N ARG A 52 2.14 17.85 15.50
CA ARG A 52 1.49 19.09 15.08
C ARG A 52 0.57 18.91 13.86
N SER A 53 0.90 18.06 12.89
CA SER A 53 0.12 17.90 11.66
C SER A 53 -1.08 16.97 11.86
N VAL A 54 -0.88 15.87 12.56
CA VAL A 54 -1.90 14.82 12.77
C VAL A 54 -2.95 15.24 13.80
N GLY A 55 -2.58 16.10 14.75
CA GLY A 55 -3.40 16.60 15.83
C GLY A 55 -3.05 15.99 17.19
N ASP A 56 -2.78 16.84 18.16
CA ASP A 56 -2.32 16.47 19.51
C ASP A 56 -3.32 15.60 20.30
N THR A 57 -4.60 15.62 19.91
CA THR A 57 -5.68 14.85 20.57
C THR A 57 -6.00 13.53 19.88
N THR A 58 -5.35 13.22 18.77
CA THR A 58 -5.59 11.98 18.03
C THR A 58 -5.01 10.77 18.77
N ASP A 59 -5.63 9.60 18.60
CA ASP A 59 -5.11 8.37 19.19
C ASP A 59 -3.69 8.04 18.68
N ILE A 60 -3.37 8.42 17.44
CA ILE A 60 -2.03 8.26 16.87
C ILE A 60 -1.00 8.98 17.74
N VAL A 61 -1.19 10.28 18.00
CA VAL A 61 -0.24 11.09 18.76
C VAL A 61 -0.24 10.72 20.24
N THR A 62 -1.40 10.48 20.83
CA THR A 62 -1.51 10.26 22.28
C THR A 62 -1.13 8.85 22.74
N LYS A 63 -1.22 7.83 21.87
CA LYS A 63 -1.11 6.42 22.28
C LYS A 63 -0.30 5.53 21.35
N GLU A 64 -0.14 5.90 20.07
CA GLU A 64 0.32 4.95 19.05
C GLU A 64 1.69 5.29 18.46
N MET A 65 2.26 6.45 18.74
CA MET A 65 3.58 6.82 18.24
C MET A 65 4.67 6.00 18.90
N TYR A 66 5.69 5.62 18.10
CA TYR A 66 6.97 5.13 18.57
C TYR A 66 7.95 6.30 18.58
N ASP A 67 8.06 7.00 19.69
CA ASP A 67 8.92 8.16 19.86
C ASP A 67 10.04 7.89 20.87
N PHE A 68 11.15 8.56 20.69
CA PHE A 68 12.36 8.42 21.52
C PHE A 68 13.31 9.60 21.31
N TYR A 69 14.25 9.75 22.23
CA TYR A 69 15.34 10.70 22.08
C TYR A 69 16.55 10.05 21.45
N ASP A 70 17.14 10.69 20.45
CA ASP A 70 18.37 10.22 19.84
C ASP A 70 19.61 10.58 20.69
N LYS A 71 20.81 10.19 20.24
CA LYS A 71 22.07 10.51 20.95
C LYS A 71 22.40 12.02 21.03
N GLY A 72 21.74 12.83 20.25
CA GLY A 72 21.84 14.30 20.25
C GLY A 72 20.72 14.97 21.03
N ASP A 73 19.97 14.22 21.82
CA ASP A 73 18.83 14.69 22.63
C ASP A 73 17.71 15.34 21.82
N ARG A 74 17.52 14.87 20.57
CA ARG A 74 16.44 15.30 19.69
C ARG A 74 15.28 14.34 19.82
N HIS A 75 14.07 14.89 20.00
CA HIS A 75 12.84 14.08 20.06
C HIS A 75 12.43 13.62 18.64
N ILE A 76 12.46 12.34 18.42
CA ILE A 76 12.23 11.70 17.13
C ILE A 76 11.10 10.68 17.26
N THR A 77 10.40 10.42 16.17
CA THR A 77 9.39 9.37 16.08
C THR A 77 9.59 8.53 14.81
N LEU A 78 9.25 7.26 14.88
CA LEU A 78 9.01 6.47 13.67
C LEU A 78 7.71 6.96 13.03
N ARG A 79 7.71 7.20 11.72
CA ARG A 79 6.55 7.75 11.00
C ARG A 79 5.32 6.83 11.13
N PRO A 80 4.18 7.33 11.65
CA PRO A 80 2.96 6.55 11.77
C PRO A 80 2.07 6.59 10.51
N GLU A 81 2.40 7.48 9.57
CA GLU A 81 1.71 7.71 8.30
C GLU A 81 2.65 8.42 7.31
N GLY A 82 2.25 8.57 6.04
CA GLY A 82 3.14 9.08 4.99
C GLY A 82 2.92 10.54 4.61
N THR A 83 1.72 11.10 4.81
CA THR A 83 1.35 12.44 4.32
C THR A 83 2.18 13.55 4.95
N ALA A 84 2.31 13.58 6.29
CA ALA A 84 3.08 14.61 7.00
C ALA A 84 4.57 14.62 6.60
N PRO A 85 5.28 13.47 6.51
CA PRO A 85 6.63 13.40 5.96
C PRO A 85 6.75 13.91 4.52
N VAL A 86 5.76 13.62 3.67
CA VAL A 86 5.76 14.11 2.28
C VAL A 86 5.54 15.62 2.25
N VAL A 87 4.61 16.17 3.03
CA VAL A 87 4.39 17.62 3.12
C VAL A 87 5.63 18.34 3.66
N ARG A 88 6.28 17.81 4.72
CA ARG A 88 7.56 18.34 5.21
C ARG A 88 8.59 18.37 4.09
N SER A 89 8.73 17.27 3.34
CA SER A 89 9.66 17.18 2.20
C SER A 89 9.31 18.16 1.07
N TYR A 90 8.02 18.32 0.78
CA TYR A 90 7.51 19.26 -0.22
C TYR A 90 7.91 20.71 0.12
N VAL A 91 7.78 21.09 1.40
CA VAL A 91 8.14 22.45 1.87
C VAL A 91 9.67 22.62 1.93
N GLU A 92 10.38 21.69 2.55
CA GLU A 92 11.84 21.75 2.73
C GLU A 92 12.59 21.83 1.40
N ASN A 93 12.17 21.05 0.40
CA ASN A 93 12.77 21.02 -0.94
C ASN A 93 12.14 22.02 -1.91
N LYS A 94 11.26 22.91 -1.44
CA LYS A 94 10.58 23.94 -2.23
C LYS A 94 9.90 23.41 -3.50
N LEU A 95 9.24 22.23 -3.40
CA LEU A 95 8.53 21.64 -4.53
C LEU A 95 7.31 22.47 -4.97
N PHE A 96 7.01 23.54 -4.25
CA PHE A 96 6.04 24.56 -4.63
C PHE A 96 6.59 25.64 -5.58
N ALA A 97 7.91 25.67 -5.83
CA ALA A 97 8.54 26.69 -6.66
C ALA A 97 7.93 26.75 -8.09
N PRO A 98 7.93 27.91 -8.75
CA PRO A 98 7.31 28.08 -10.07
C PRO A 98 7.87 27.14 -11.14
N GLU A 99 9.11 26.72 -11.01
CA GLU A 99 9.82 25.84 -11.96
C GLU A 99 9.36 24.37 -11.85
N VAL A 100 8.69 24.00 -10.73
CA VAL A 100 8.17 22.66 -10.51
C VAL A 100 6.80 22.52 -11.16
N GLN A 101 6.61 21.39 -11.88
CA GLN A 101 5.33 21.07 -12.53
C GLN A 101 4.16 21.11 -11.53
N LYS A 102 3.04 21.66 -11.96
CA LYS A 102 1.79 21.73 -11.18
C LYS A 102 0.61 21.11 -11.93
N PRO A 103 -0.29 20.43 -11.24
CA PRO A 103 -0.15 20.00 -9.84
C PRO A 103 1.05 19.08 -9.65
N SER A 104 1.67 19.13 -8.45
CA SER A 104 2.75 18.22 -8.10
C SER A 104 2.15 16.91 -7.57
N LYS A 105 2.35 15.82 -8.30
CA LYS A 105 1.77 14.50 -8.04
C LYS A 105 2.87 13.52 -7.61
N VAL A 106 2.79 13.02 -6.39
CA VAL A 106 3.78 12.08 -5.86
C VAL A 106 3.10 10.88 -5.22
N TYR A 107 3.77 9.72 -5.25
CA TYR A 107 3.36 8.54 -4.51
C TYR A 107 4.52 8.00 -3.67
N TYR A 108 4.19 7.27 -2.63
CA TYR A 108 5.15 6.57 -1.79
C TYR A 108 4.69 5.14 -1.48
N ILE A 109 5.67 4.25 -1.27
CA ILE A 109 5.46 2.89 -0.78
C ILE A 109 6.49 2.63 0.31
N GLY A 110 6.06 2.23 1.50
CA GLY A 110 7.01 1.97 2.57
C GLY A 110 6.39 1.67 3.93
N PRO A 111 7.25 1.33 4.91
CA PRO A 111 6.82 0.96 6.25
C PRO A 111 6.38 2.17 7.06
N MET A 112 5.33 1.94 7.87
CA MET A 112 4.79 2.84 8.89
C MET A 112 4.72 2.11 10.22
N PHE A 113 4.61 2.87 11.33
CA PHE A 113 4.74 2.32 12.68
C PHE A 113 3.68 2.90 13.61
N ARG A 114 2.83 2.02 14.19
CA ARG A 114 1.83 2.40 15.20
C ARG A 114 1.76 1.38 16.31
N TYR A 115 1.79 1.83 17.55
CA TYR A 115 1.66 0.96 18.72
C TYR A 115 0.22 0.52 18.94
N GLU A 116 -0.38 -0.11 17.93
CA GLU A 116 -1.74 -0.64 17.99
C GLU A 116 -1.78 -2.06 18.58
N ARG A 117 -2.98 -2.50 18.97
CA ARG A 117 -3.23 -3.90 19.28
C ARG A 117 -3.19 -4.72 17.99
N PRO A 118 -2.25 -5.66 17.83
CA PRO A 118 -2.13 -6.46 16.62
C PRO A 118 -3.37 -7.32 16.37
N GLN A 119 -3.84 -7.31 15.13
CA GLN A 119 -4.92 -8.17 14.62
C GLN A 119 -4.73 -8.40 13.11
N ALA A 120 -5.59 -9.21 12.47
CA ALA A 120 -5.51 -9.45 11.03
C ALA A 120 -5.57 -8.12 10.26
N GLY A 121 -4.58 -7.90 9.38
CA GLY A 121 -4.44 -6.67 8.61
C GLY A 121 -4.06 -5.41 9.41
N ARG A 122 -3.73 -5.53 10.71
CA ARG A 122 -3.22 -4.45 11.57
C ARG A 122 -1.99 -4.90 12.34
N LEU A 123 -0.86 -4.37 11.96
CA LEU A 123 0.44 -4.63 12.59
C LEU A 123 1.00 -3.34 13.19
N ARG A 124 2.00 -3.49 14.05
CA ARG A 124 2.74 -2.35 14.62
C ARG A 124 3.77 -1.78 13.65
N GLN A 125 4.34 -2.62 12.81
CA GLN A 125 4.99 -2.22 11.58
C GLN A 125 4.13 -2.73 10.43
N PHE A 126 3.68 -1.82 9.57
CA PHE A 126 2.83 -2.11 8.41
C PHE A 126 3.31 -1.26 7.24
N HIS A 127 2.86 -1.58 6.03
CA HIS A 127 3.25 -0.84 4.83
C HIS A 127 2.06 -0.08 4.25
N GLN A 128 2.33 1.14 3.84
CA GLN A 128 1.36 1.96 3.11
C GLN A 128 1.83 2.21 1.69
N ILE A 129 0.86 2.17 0.79
CA ILE A 129 0.91 2.79 -0.52
C ILE A 129 0.09 4.07 -0.40
N GLY A 130 0.66 5.21 -0.72
CA GLY A 130 -0.06 6.48 -0.67
C GLY A 130 0.28 7.39 -1.83
N VAL A 131 -0.62 8.31 -2.11
CA VAL A 131 -0.46 9.34 -3.15
C VAL A 131 -0.81 10.69 -2.59
N GLU A 132 -0.11 11.73 -3.05
CA GLU A 132 -0.35 13.10 -2.67
C GLU A 132 -0.31 14.00 -3.92
N CYS A 133 -1.30 14.87 -4.06
CA CYS A 133 -1.41 15.84 -5.15
C CYS A 133 -1.47 17.26 -4.57
N PHE A 134 -0.53 18.11 -4.92
CA PHE A 134 -0.41 19.47 -4.39
C PHE A 134 -0.63 20.53 -5.45
N GLY A 135 -1.28 21.63 -5.07
CA GLY A 135 -1.39 22.84 -5.89
C GLY A 135 -2.61 22.92 -6.78
N SER A 136 -3.66 22.14 -6.50
CA SER A 136 -4.96 22.25 -7.19
C SER A 136 -6.11 22.20 -6.20
N SER A 137 -6.96 23.22 -6.24
CA SER A 137 -8.25 23.27 -5.53
C SER A 137 -9.42 22.77 -6.40
N ASN A 138 -9.16 22.40 -7.66
CA ASN A 138 -10.20 21.97 -8.57
C ASN A 138 -10.80 20.62 -8.13
N PRO A 139 -12.14 20.48 -8.03
CA PRO A 139 -12.79 19.20 -7.67
C PRO A 139 -12.40 18.02 -8.57
N ALA A 140 -11.99 18.27 -9.81
CA ALA A 140 -11.49 17.24 -10.71
C ALA A 140 -10.22 16.53 -10.18
N THR A 141 -9.43 17.20 -9.34
CA THR A 141 -8.26 16.58 -8.70
C THR A 141 -8.68 15.52 -7.69
N ASP A 142 -9.74 15.79 -6.92
CA ASP A 142 -10.32 14.86 -5.96
C ASP A 142 -10.83 13.62 -6.70
N VAL A 143 -11.61 13.86 -7.76
CA VAL A 143 -12.24 12.80 -8.57
C VAL A 143 -11.20 11.97 -9.33
N GLU A 144 -10.19 12.59 -9.93
CA GLU A 144 -9.09 11.85 -10.61
C GLU A 144 -8.36 10.90 -9.64
N THR A 145 -8.09 11.38 -8.42
CA THR A 145 -7.40 10.59 -7.40
C THR A 145 -8.27 9.44 -6.88
N ILE A 146 -9.57 9.67 -6.69
CA ILE A 146 -10.55 8.63 -6.33
C ILE A 146 -10.67 7.61 -7.48
N ALA A 147 -10.81 8.07 -8.73
CA ALA A 147 -10.92 7.22 -9.91
C ALA A 147 -9.68 6.33 -10.11
N MET A 148 -8.49 6.86 -9.79
CA MET A 148 -7.25 6.07 -9.82
C MET A 148 -7.28 4.92 -8.81
N ALA A 149 -7.80 5.15 -7.60
CA ALA A 149 -7.95 4.09 -6.59
C ALA A 149 -9.02 3.07 -7.00
N ASP A 150 -10.15 3.51 -7.54
CA ASP A 150 -11.22 2.65 -8.08
C ASP A 150 -10.71 1.76 -9.21
N GLN A 151 -9.99 2.34 -10.17
CA GLN A 151 -9.37 1.60 -11.26
C GLN A 151 -8.35 0.58 -10.74
N PHE A 152 -7.52 0.96 -9.76
CA PHE A 152 -6.55 0.08 -9.16
C PHE A 152 -7.22 -1.17 -8.57
N PHE A 153 -8.31 -1.02 -7.81
CA PHE A 153 -9.01 -2.15 -7.21
C PHE A 153 -9.66 -3.05 -8.26
N LYS A 154 -10.30 -2.47 -9.28
CA LYS A 154 -10.91 -3.22 -10.37
C LYS A 154 -9.87 -4.01 -11.19
N GLU A 155 -8.77 -3.36 -11.56
CA GLU A 155 -7.73 -3.99 -12.39
C GLU A 155 -6.92 -5.06 -11.64
N ILE A 156 -6.70 -4.92 -10.31
CA ILE A 156 -6.01 -5.96 -9.52
C ILE A 156 -6.91 -7.15 -9.17
N GLY A 157 -8.22 -7.02 -9.42
CA GLY A 157 -9.20 -8.10 -9.24
C GLY A 157 -9.90 -8.13 -7.88
N ILE A 158 -9.91 -7.00 -7.14
CA ILE A 158 -10.70 -6.90 -5.90
C ILE A 158 -12.13 -6.53 -6.25
N GLU A 159 -13.06 -7.36 -5.81
CA GLU A 159 -14.49 -7.17 -6.00
C GLU A 159 -15.17 -6.61 -4.73
N ASN A 160 -16.41 -6.12 -4.89
CA ASN A 160 -17.27 -5.67 -3.79
C ASN A 160 -16.63 -4.58 -2.91
N VAL A 161 -15.94 -3.64 -3.55
CA VAL A 161 -15.42 -2.44 -2.88
C VAL A 161 -16.42 -1.31 -3.07
N VAL A 162 -16.87 -0.72 -1.97
CA VAL A 162 -17.82 0.40 -1.96
C VAL A 162 -17.08 1.68 -1.62
N LEU A 163 -17.28 2.72 -2.44
CA LEU A 163 -16.79 4.06 -2.16
C LEU A 163 -17.77 4.78 -1.22
N HIS A 164 -17.33 5.06 0.00
CA HIS A 164 -18.00 5.98 0.90
C HIS A 164 -17.44 7.39 0.70
N LEU A 165 -18.32 8.36 0.55
CA LEU A 165 -17.97 9.75 0.25
C LEU A 165 -18.63 10.67 1.27
N ASN A 166 -17.88 11.67 1.77
CA ASN A 166 -18.41 12.75 2.60
C ASN A 166 -17.63 14.05 2.35
N THR A 167 -18.03 15.11 2.98
CA THR A 167 -17.28 16.36 3.05
C THR A 167 -17.26 16.89 4.48
N LEU A 168 -16.15 17.49 4.88
CA LEU A 168 -16.03 18.22 6.16
C LEU A 168 -16.26 19.74 5.96
N GLY A 169 -16.46 20.18 4.73
CA GLY A 169 -16.63 21.57 4.36
C GLY A 169 -15.39 22.44 4.67
N SER A 170 -15.57 23.73 4.63
CA SER A 170 -14.60 24.72 5.05
C SER A 170 -14.43 24.75 6.57
N THR A 171 -13.46 25.51 7.07
CA THR A 171 -13.29 25.76 8.51
C THR A 171 -14.56 26.37 9.13
N ALA A 172 -15.26 27.24 8.41
CA ALA A 172 -16.51 27.87 8.88
C ALA A 172 -17.66 26.84 8.97
N SER A 173 -17.85 26.04 7.90
CA SER A 173 -18.84 24.96 7.87
C SER A 173 -18.60 23.96 9.00
N ARG A 174 -17.35 23.56 9.19
CA ARG A 174 -16.95 22.62 10.25
C ARG A 174 -17.19 23.17 11.65
N ALA A 175 -16.93 24.48 11.87
CA ALA A 175 -17.19 25.14 13.14
C ALA A 175 -18.68 25.19 13.47
N ALA A 176 -19.53 25.54 12.50
CA ALA A 176 -20.98 25.57 12.63
C ALA A 176 -21.54 24.17 12.95
N TYR A 177 -21.11 23.16 12.19
CA TYR A 177 -21.50 21.77 12.41
C TYR A 177 -21.04 21.23 13.77
N ARG A 178 -19.80 21.55 14.16
CA ARG A 178 -19.29 21.17 15.49
C ARG A 178 -20.17 21.68 16.61
N GLN A 179 -20.62 22.93 16.52
CA GLN A 179 -21.52 23.49 17.53
C GLN A 179 -22.88 22.78 17.54
N ALA A 180 -23.47 22.56 16.38
CA ALA A 180 -24.74 21.83 16.25
C ALA A 180 -24.65 20.41 16.82
N LEU A 181 -23.55 19.73 16.59
CA LEU A 181 -23.30 18.38 17.14
C LEU A 181 -23.14 18.40 18.66
N ILE A 182 -22.46 19.41 19.21
CA ILE A 182 -22.37 19.61 20.67
C ILE A 182 -23.75 19.83 21.26
N ASP A 183 -24.55 20.75 20.70
CA ASP A 183 -25.89 21.09 21.18
C ASP A 183 -26.83 19.88 21.14
N TYR A 184 -26.66 19.01 20.12
CA TYR A 184 -27.39 17.77 19.99
C TYR A 184 -26.97 16.71 21.02
N LEU A 185 -25.68 16.48 21.21
CA LEU A 185 -25.16 15.39 22.05
C LEU A 185 -25.09 15.74 23.54
N LEU A 186 -24.96 17.02 23.91
CA LEU A 186 -24.79 17.44 25.28
C LEU A 186 -25.94 16.99 26.23
N PRO A 187 -27.22 17.07 25.81
CA PRO A 187 -28.35 16.53 26.63
C PRO A 187 -28.27 15.02 26.86
N MET A 188 -27.62 14.29 25.97
CA MET A 188 -27.47 12.82 26.00
C MET A 188 -26.09 12.37 26.52
N LYS A 189 -25.26 13.28 27.04
CA LYS A 189 -23.88 12.98 27.48
C LYS A 189 -23.78 11.76 28.39
N ASN A 190 -24.71 11.61 29.34
CA ASN A 190 -24.71 10.49 30.28
C ASN A 190 -25.11 9.14 29.65
N GLN A 191 -25.62 9.15 28.42
CA GLN A 191 -25.96 7.95 27.66
C GLN A 191 -24.78 7.48 26.76
N LEU A 192 -23.80 8.34 26.56
CA LEU A 192 -22.60 8.00 25.80
C LEU A 192 -21.69 7.08 26.62
N SER A 193 -20.89 6.28 25.90
CA SER A 193 -19.78 5.54 26.50
C SER A 193 -18.79 6.49 27.19
N LYS A 194 -17.93 5.96 28.07
CA LYS A 194 -16.87 6.79 28.69
C LYS A 194 -15.95 7.45 27.66
N ASP A 195 -15.63 6.73 26.57
CA ASP A 195 -14.84 7.27 25.48
C ASP A 195 -15.63 8.31 24.67
N GLY A 196 -16.91 8.06 24.40
CA GLY A 196 -17.83 9.02 23.79
C GLY A 196 -17.96 10.33 24.56
N GLN A 197 -18.07 10.25 25.89
CA GLN A 197 -18.10 11.45 26.76
C GLN A 197 -16.80 12.27 26.66
N ARG A 198 -15.64 11.61 26.68
CA ARG A 198 -14.34 12.25 26.49
C ARG A 198 -14.24 12.90 25.10
N ARG A 199 -14.63 12.16 24.05
CA ARG A 199 -14.63 12.66 22.66
C ARG A 199 -15.55 13.87 22.48
N LEU A 200 -16.71 13.89 23.12
CA LEU A 200 -17.62 15.03 23.09
C LEU A 200 -16.96 16.31 23.63
N GLU A 201 -16.09 16.20 24.63
CA GLU A 201 -15.37 17.34 25.21
C GLU A 201 -14.17 17.77 24.35
N GLU A 202 -13.38 16.81 23.87
CA GLU A 202 -12.15 17.06 23.13
C GLU A 202 -12.40 17.35 21.63
N ASN A 203 -13.10 16.44 20.95
CA ASN A 203 -13.42 16.52 19.51
C ASN A 203 -14.75 15.80 19.23
N PRO A 204 -15.89 16.50 19.28
CA PRO A 204 -17.23 15.89 19.14
C PRO A 204 -17.46 15.16 17.82
N LEU A 205 -16.78 15.55 16.74
CA LEU A 205 -16.84 14.82 15.45
C LEU A 205 -16.38 13.35 15.60
N ARG A 206 -15.50 13.04 16.57
CA ARG A 206 -15.03 11.68 16.82
C ARG A 206 -16.08 10.78 17.50
N VAL A 207 -17.18 11.34 18.01
CA VAL A 207 -18.31 10.54 18.52
C VAL A 207 -19.00 9.81 17.36
N LEU A 208 -19.06 10.44 16.18
CA LEU A 208 -19.65 9.86 14.96
C LEU A 208 -18.96 8.56 14.52
N ASP A 209 -17.64 8.48 14.71
CA ASP A 209 -16.81 7.31 14.34
C ASP A 209 -16.63 6.31 15.52
N SER A 210 -17.44 6.43 16.57
CA SER A 210 -17.36 5.53 17.72
C SER A 210 -17.83 4.12 17.35
N LYS A 211 -17.12 3.10 17.87
CA LYS A 211 -17.49 1.69 17.71
C LYS A 211 -18.41 1.21 18.85
N GLU A 212 -18.54 2.00 19.91
CA GLU A 212 -19.38 1.67 21.05
C GLU A 212 -20.87 1.74 20.68
N LYS A 213 -21.63 0.76 21.13
CA LYS A 213 -23.05 0.63 20.76
C LYS A 213 -23.88 1.83 21.22
N GLU A 214 -23.60 2.31 22.41
CA GLU A 214 -24.29 3.47 23.02
C GLU A 214 -24.06 4.73 22.19
N ASP A 215 -22.83 4.96 21.74
CA ASP A 215 -22.46 6.12 20.94
C ASP A 215 -23.10 6.05 19.54
N LYS A 216 -23.09 4.87 18.90
CA LYS A 216 -23.78 4.65 17.62
C LYS A 216 -25.27 4.95 17.70
N GLN A 217 -25.93 4.54 18.78
CA GLN A 217 -27.35 4.85 18.99
C GLN A 217 -27.57 6.34 19.20
N ALA A 218 -26.68 7.02 19.93
CA ALA A 218 -26.80 8.46 20.16
C ALA A 218 -26.65 9.30 18.89
N VAL A 219 -25.81 8.86 17.94
CA VAL A 219 -25.57 9.60 16.68
C VAL A 219 -26.50 9.22 15.52
N GLU A 220 -27.38 8.24 15.71
CA GLU A 220 -28.28 7.74 14.64
C GLU A 220 -29.12 8.85 13.99
N ASN A 221 -29.55 9.84 14.78
CA ASN A 221 -30.33 10.99 14.33
C ASN A 221 -29.58 12.32 14.51
N ALA A 222 -28.26 12.28 14.52
CA ALA A 222 -27.45 13.48 14.63
C ALA A 222 -27.62 14.37 13.38
N PRO A 223 -27.43 15.70 13.51
CA PRO A 223 -27.47 16.59 12.37
C PRO A 223 -26.37 16.19 11.35
N SER A 224 -26.67 16.37 10.07
CA SER A 224 -25.70 16.11 8.98
C SER A 224 -24.79 17.32 8.74
N ILE A 225 -23.51 17.09 8.48
CA ILE A 225 -22.57 18.14 8.05
C ILE A 225 -23.08 18.84 6.78
N LEU A 226 -23.80 18.14 5.91
CA LEU A 226 -24.33 18.68 4.64
C LEU A 226 -25.30 19.84 4.83
N ASP A 227 -25.96 19.92 6.00
CA ASP A 227 -26.89 21.00 6.33
C ASP A 227 -26.18 22.30 6.80
N TYR A 228 -24.85 22.23 6.96
CA TYR A 228 -24.00 23.31 7.50
C TYR A 228 -22.93 23.78 6.52
N LEU A 229 -22.96 23.28 5.29
CA LEU A 229 -22.01 23.69 4.25
C LEU A 229 -22.27 25.14 3.84
N ASP A 230 -21.19 25.93 3.72
CA ASP A 230 -21.27 27.19 3.03
C ASP A 230 -21.40 27.00 1.51
N GLU A 231 -21.70 28.04 0.78
CA GLU A 231 -22.00 27.98 -0.66
C GLU A 231 -20.81 27.40 -1.46
N GLU A 232 -19.58 27.76 -1.11
CA GLU A 232 -18.36 27.27 -1.78
C GLU A 232 -18.15 25.78 -1.52
N SER A 233 -18.30 25.33 -0.28
CA SER A 233 -18.16 23.91 0.10
C SER A 233 -19.25 23.05 -0.52
N GLN A 234 -20.49 23.56 -0.60
CA GLN A 234 -21.60 22.88 -1.27
C GLN A 234 -21.31 22.74 -2.77
N ALA A 235 -20.91 23.81 -3.43
CA ALA A 235 -20.58 23.80 -4.85
C ALA A 235 -19.42 22.84 -5.18
N HIS A 236 -18.38 22.80 -4.32
CA HIS A 236 -17.27 21.86 -4.46
C HIS A 236 -17.75 20.40 -4.36
N PHE A 237 -18.53 20.08 -3.35
CA PHE A 237 -19.01 18.72 -3.12
C PHE A 237 -19.99 18.26 -4.23
N ASP A 238 -20.86 19.15 -4.70
CA ASP A 238 -21.76 18.85 -5.82
C ASP A 238 -20.99 18.61 -7.12
N ALA A 239 -19.93 19.38 -7.37
CA ALA A 239 -19.04 19.16 -8.51
C ALA A 239 -18.30 17.80 -8.44
N VAL A 240 -17.81 17.41 -7.27
CA VAL A 240 -17.20 16.08 -7.06
C VAL A 240 -18.20 14.97 -7.39
N ARG A 241 -19.42 15.06 -6.87
CA ARG A 241 -20.48 14.07 -7.12
C ARG A 241 -20.83 13.97 -8.61
N ALA A 242 -21.07 15.12 -9.25
CA ALA A 242 -21.41 15.16 -10.67
C ALA A 242 -20.31 14.55 -11.56
N MET A 243 -19.03 14.74 -11.19
CA MET A 243 -17.90 14.14 -11.93
C MET A 243 -17.79 12.64 -11.69
N LEU A 244 -18.02 12.15 -10.47
CA LEU A 244 -18.06 10.71 -10.16
C LEU A 244 -19.19 10.03 -10.93
N ASP A 245 -20.38 10.63 -10.93
CA ASP A 245 -21.55 10.17 -11.71
C ASP A 245 -21.21 10.12 -13.21
N GLY A 246 -20.54 11.14 -13.73
CA GLY A 246 -20.09 11.21 -15.12
C GLY A 246 -19.07 10.13 -15.51
N LEU A 247 -18.28 9.66 -14.56
CA LEU A 247 -17.34 8.56 -14.74
C LEU A 247 -17.96 7.18 -14.49
N GLY A 248 -19.22 7.11 -14.01
CA GLY A 248 -19.89 5.86 -13.66
C GLY A 248 -19.27 5.20 -12.44
N ILE A 249 -18.74 5.97 -11.49
CA ILE A 249 -18.21 5.49 -10.23
C ILE A 249 -19.30 5.59 -9.17
N ASP A 250 -19.81 4.46 -8.73
CA ASP A 250 -20.83 4.38 -7.70
C ASP A 250 -20.25 4.75 -6.33
N TYR A 251 -21.02 5.46 -5.52
CA TYR A 251 -20.64 5.84 -4.16
C TYR A 251 -21.85 5.91 -3.22
N VAL A 252 -21.56 5.83 -1.93
CA VAL A 252 -22.52 6.05 -0.85
C VAL A 252 -22.13 7.31 -0.09
N ILE A 253 -23.09 8.22 0.12
CA ILE A 253 -22.88 9.37 1.01
C ILE A 253 -22.97 8.87 2.44
N ASP A 254 -21.86 9.00 3.19
CA ASP A 254 -21.77 8.60 4.59
C ASP A 254 -21.48 9.83 5.46
N THR A 255 -22.54 10.47 5.92
CA THR A 255 -22.46 11.70 6.74
C THR A 255 -21.85 11.49 8.11
N ASN A 256 -21.75 10.26 8.58
CA ASN A 256 -21.10 9.91 9.86
C ASN A 256 -19.60 9.62 9.69
N MET A 257 -19.14 9.46 8.44
CA MET A 257 -17.71 9.23 8.18
C MET A 257 -16.89 10.47 8.52
N VAL A 258 -15.95 10.29 9.43
CA VAL A 258 -14.91 11.26 9.79
C VAL A 258 -13.54 10.61 9.66
N ARG A 259 -12.48 11.39 9.63
CA ARG A 259 -11.12 10.86 9.48
C ARG A 259 -10.37 10.85 10.80
N GLY A 260 -9.49 9.87 10.96
CA GLY A 260 -8.63 9.68 12.13
C GLY A 260 -7.54 10.75 12.30
N LEU A 261 -7.41 11.70 11.38
CA LEU A 261 -6.39 12.73 11.32
C LEU A 261 -7.06 14.10 11.18
N ASP A 262 -6.63 15.08 11.96
CA ASP A 262 -7.33 16.36 12.09
C ASP A 262 -7.08 17.34 10.94
N TYR A 263 -6.12 17.06 10.07
CA TYR A 263 -5.78 17.95 8.95
C TYR A 263 -6.79 17.93 7.79
N TYR A 264 -7.70 16.95 7.74
CA TYR A 264 -8.66 16.86 6.64
C TYR A 264 -9.70 17.97 6.66
N ASN A 265 -10.08 18.41 5.46
CA ASN A 265 -11.18 19.32 5.17
C ASN A 265 -11.84 18.97 3.83
N HIS A 266 -12.96 19.62 3.48
CA HIS A 266 -13.69 19.34 2.24
C HIS A 266 -13.88 17.84 2.00
N THR A 267 -13.64 17.37 0.76
CA THR A 267 -13.86 15.98 0.34
C THR A 267 -13.05 15.00 1.17
N ILE A 268 -13.72 14.01 1.74
CA ILE A 268 -13.12 12.82 2.35
C ILE A 268 -13.77 11.56 1.80
N PHE A 269 -13.02 10.48 1.74
CA PHE A 269 -13.53 9.22 1.21
C PHE A 269 -12.87 8.00 1.83
N GLU A 270 -13.58 6.87 1.75
CA GLU A 270 -13.08 5.55 2.09
C GLU A 270 -13.55 4.52 1.07
N PHE A 271 -12.67 3.64 0.65
CA PHE A 271 -13.05 2.41 -0.02
C PHE A 271 -13.15 1.30 1.01
N VAL A 272 -14.32 0.72 1.11
CA VAL A 272 -14.66 -0.29 2.12
C VAL A 272 -15.10 -1.57 1.44
N THR A 273 -14.65 -2.71 1.95
CA THR A 273 -15.12 -4.03 1.53
C THR A 273 -15.46 -4.86 2.75
N GLU A 274 -16.19 -5.96 2.54
CA GLU A 274 -16.50 -6.91 3.61
C GLU A 274 -15.57 -8.12 3.54
N VAL A 275 -15.00 -8.47 4.68
CA VAL A 275 -14.17 -9.67 4.86
C VAL A 275 -14.64 -10.43 6.09
N ASP A 276 -15.04 -11.68 5.93
CA ASP A 276 -15.51 -12.56 7.00
C ASP A 276 -16.65 -11.90 7.85
N GLY A 277 -17.58 -11.17 7.19
CA GLY A 277 -18.70 -10.48 7.84
C GLY A 277 -18.35 -9.19 8.59
N ASN A 278 -17.14 -8.65 8.35
CA ASN A 278 -16.69 -7.38 8.94
C ASN A 278 -16.30 -6.39 7.85
N GLU A 279 -16.73 -5.16 8.01
CA GLU A 279 -16.29 -4.06 7.16
C GLU A 279 -14.80 -3.77 7.37
N LEU A 280 -14.08 -3.61 6.27
CA LEU A 280 -12.66 -3.33 6.25
C LEU A 280 -12.36 -2.19 5.27
N THR A 281 -11.88 -1.06 5.79
CA THR A 281 -11.38 0.04 4.97
C THR A 281 -10.06 -0.35 4.32
N VAL A 282 -10.01 -0.35 3.00
CA VAL A 282 -8.82 -0.70 2.20
C VAL A 282 -7.99 0.52 1.88
N CYS A 283 -8.65 1.60 1.48
CA CYS A 283 -8.06 2.86 1.09
C CYS A 283 -8.87 4.00 1.69
N ALA A 284 -8.20 5.05 2.10
CA ALA A 284 -8.86 6.18 2.70
C ALA A 284 -8.06 7.46 2.46
N GLY A 285 -8.76 8.55 2.20
CA GLY A 285 -8.12 9.80 1.87
C GLY A 285 -9.05 11.01 1.92
N GLY A 286 -8.59 12.09 1.33
CA GLY A 286 -9.34 13.33 1.24
C GLY A 286 -8.47 14.55 1.03
N ARG A 287 -9.09 15.72 1.13
CA ARG A 287 -8.47 17.04 1.01
C ARG A 287 -7.93 17.50 2.35
N TYR A 288 -6.77 18.14 2.31
CA TYR A 288 -6.09 18.66 3.50
C TYR A 288 -5.44 20.03 3.21
N ASP A 289 -6.23 20.94 2.66
CA ASP A 289 -5.81 22.33 2.43
C ASP A 289 -5.45 22.99 3.76
N GLY A 290 -4.33 23.74 3.79
CA GLY A 290 -3.78 24.33 5.02
C GLY A 290 -2.60 23.55 5.63
N LEU A 291 -2.40 22.27 5.25
CA LEU A 291 -1.31 21.48 5.83
C LEU A 291 0.07 21.96 5.35
N VAL A 292 0.21 22.40 4.11
CA VAL A 292 1.47 22.92 3.57
C VAL A 292 1.85 24.22 4.28
N GLU A 293 0.89 25.12 4.51
CA GLU A 293 1.08 26.38 5.28
C GLU A 293 1.49 26.10 6.72
N TYR A 294 0.92 25.04 7.30
CA TYR A 294 1.25 24.63 8.64
C TYR A 294 2.74 24.24 8.78
N PHE A 295 3.34 23.69 7.73
CA PHE A 295 4.78 23.42 7.65
C PHE A 295 5.62 24.63 7.21
N GLY A 296 5.02 25.83 7.08
CA GLY A 296 5.71 27.06 6.69
C GLY A 296 5.86 27.24 5.18
N GLY A 297 5.15 26.47 4.38
CA GLY A 297 5.03 26.65 2.93
C GLY A 297 3.99 27.71 2.55
N PRO A 298 3.84 28.00 1.24
CA PRO A 298 2.76 28.86 0.75
C PRO A 298 1.41 28.16 0.81
N ALA A 299 0.32 28.94 0.73
CA ALA A 299 -1.03 28.40 0.59
C ALA A 299 -1.11 27.44 -0.61
N THR A 300 -1.26 26.16 -0.31
CA THR A 300 -1.19 25.09 -1.31
C THR A 300 -2.24 24.02 -1.00
N PRO A 301 -3.27 23.89 -1.85
CA PRO A 301 -4.24 22.81 -1.72
C PRO A 301 -3.58 21.44 -1.84
N GLY A 302 -4.06 20.48 -1.05
CA GLY A 302 -3.56 19.13 -1.05
C GLY A 302 -4.68 18.10 -1.04
N PHE A 303 -4.53 17.01 -1.81
CA PHE A 303 -5.44 15.89 -1.84
C PHE A 303 -4.66 14.59 -1.98
N GLY A 304 -5.03 13.57 -1.22
CA GLY A 304 -4.33 12.28 -1.29
C GLY A 304 -5.06 11.15 -0.60
N PHE A 305 -4.47 9.97 -0.68
CA PHE A 305 -4.95 8.79 0.05
C PHE A 305 -3.80 7.91 0.52
N GLY A 306 -4.12 7.05 1.50
CA GLY A 306 -3.28 5.93 1.89
C GLY A 306 -4.05 4.62 1.88
N MET A 307 -3.41 3.55 1.41
CA MET A 307 -3.91 2.18 1.51
C MET A 307 -2.89 1.26 2.19
N GLY A 308 -3.39 0.36 3.03
CA GLY A 308 -2.55 -0.61 3.74
C GLY A 308 -2.25 -1.83 2.87
N LEU A 309 -0.97 -2.11 2.62
CA LEU A 309 -0.55 -3.21 1.75
C LEU A 309 -0.88 -4.58 2.35
N GLU A 310 -0.73 -4.76 3.67
CA GLU A 310 -1.12 -5.99 4.36
C GLU A 310 -2.63 -6.27 4.27
N ARG A 311 -3.46 -5.21 4.35
CA ARG A 311 -4.92 -5.34 4.18
C ARG A 311 -5.28 -5.70 2.75
N LEU A 312 -4.64 -5.06 1.79
CA LEU A 312 -4.83 -5.33 0.37
C LEU A 312 -4.53 -6.79 0.05
N LEU A 313 -3.37 -7.31 0.50
CA LEU A 313 -2.98 -8.71 0.33
C LEU A 313 -3.94 -9.67 1.05
N LEU A 314 -4.40 -9.31 2.25
CA LEU A 314 -5.40 -10.10 2.99
C LEU A 314 -6.72 -10.22 2.21
N ILE A 315 -7.19 -9.13 1.60
CA ILE A 315 -8.43 -9.11 0.82
C ILE A 315 -8.27 -9.96 -0.44
N LEU A 316 -7.16 -9.79 -1.18
CA LEU A 316 -6.86 -10.59 -2.37
C LEU A 316 -6.85 -12.09 -2.05
N ASP A 317 -6.21 -12.48 -0.95
CA ASP A 317 -6.16 -13.88 -0.50
C ASP A 317 -7.57 -14.41 -0.10
N LYS A 318 -8.34 -13.60 0.63
CA LYS A 318 -9.71 -13.96 1.07
C LYS A 318 -10.71 -14.06 -0.08
N GLN A 319 -10.55 -13.24 -1.11
CA GLN A 319 -11.37 -13.31 -2.32
C GLN A 319 -10.88 -14.37 -3.31
N GLY A 320 -9.77 -15.07 -3.01
CA GLY A 320 -9.22 -16.11 -3.87
C GLY A 320 -8.61 -15.56 -5.17
N VAL A 321 -8.15 -14.31 -5.17
CA VAL A 321 -7.50 -13.71 -6.33
C VAL A 321 -6.11 -14.30 -6.50
N GLU A 322 -5.90 -15.03 -7.59
CA GLU A 322 -4.60 -15.58 -7.94
C GLU A 322 -3.74 -14.52 -8.61
N LEU A 323 -2.69 -14.07 -7.90
CA LEU A 323 -1.73 -13.13 -8.47
C LEU A 323 -0.76 -13.85 -9.41
N PRO A 324 -0.44 -13.28 -10.59
CA PRO A 324 0.45 -13.92 -11.56
C PRO A 324 1.93 -13.74 -11.14
N VAL A 325 2.29 -14.37 -10.02
CA VAL A 325 3.65 -14.37 -9.51
C VAL A 325 4.40 -15.59 -10.00
N GLU A 326 5.47 -15.36 -10.75
CA GLU A 326 6.31 -16.42 -11.24
C GLU A 326 7.46 -16.69 -10.26
N THR A 327 7.47 -17.87 -9.65
CA THR A 327 8.51 -18.29 -8.69
C THR A 327 9.30 -19.50 -9.19
N SER A 328 9.01 -19.96 -10.41
CA SER A 328 9.62 -21.14 -11.03
C SER A 328 10.97 -20.82 -11.67
N LEU A 329 11.85 -21.81 -11.70
CA LEU A 329 13.06 -21.74 -12.52
C LEU A 329 12.73 -22.05 -13.98
N ASP A 330 13.40 -21.37 -14.92
CA ASP A 330 13.34 -21.77 -16.31
C ASP A 330 14.15 -23.05 -16.54
N VAL A 331 15.31 -23.19 -15.89
CA VAL A 331 16.19 -24.34 -16.06
C VAL A 331 16.93 -24.71 -14.77
N TYR A 332 17.01 -25.99 -14.49
CA TYR A 332 17.84 -26.58 -13.45
C TYR A 332 18.91 -27.48 -14.06
N ILE A 333 20.18 -27.26 -13.70
CA ILE A 333 21.32 -28.08 -14.14
C ILE A 333 21.69 -29.07 -13.05
N ALA A 334 21.45 -30.34 -13.28
CA ALA A 334 21.91 -31.43 -12.42
C ALA A 334 23.35 -31.80 -12.78
N VAL A 335 24.26 -31.77 -11.81
CA VAL A 335 25.70 -31.94 -12.00
C VAL A 335 26.14 -33.30 -11.47
N LEU A 336 26.89 -34.04 -12.29
CA LEU A 336 27.38 -35.39 -12.02
C LEU A 336 28.90 -35.46 -12.17
N GLY A 337 29.57 -35.63 -11.05
CA GLY A 337 31.02 -35.72 -11.01
C GLY A 337 31.74 -34.36 -10.99
N SER A 338 32.99 -34.38 -10.50
CA SER A 338 33.81 -33.17 -10.39
C SER A 338 34.26 -32.62 -11.75
N GLU A 339 34.31 -33.48 -12.74
CA GLU A 339 34.65 -33.15 -14.16
C GLU A 339 33.65 -32.25 -14.83
N ALA A 340 32.39 -32.27 -14.39
CA ALA A 340 31.31 -31.43 -14.94
C ALA A 340 31.17 -30.06 -14.23
N GLU A 341 31.85 -29.83 -13.13
CA GLU A 341 31.67 -28.64 -12.28
C GLU A 341 31.90 -27.32 -13.03
N VAL A 342 32.98 -27.23 -13.80
CA VAL A 342 33.35 -26.02 -14.56
C VAL A 342 32.35 -25.78 -15.68
N ALA A 343 32.04 -26.81 -16.48
CA ALA A 343 31.13 -26.70 -17.59
C ALA A 343 29.69 -26.34 -17.13
N ALA A 344 29.23 -26.90 -15.99
CA ALA A 344 27.96 -26.57 -15.41
C ALA A 344 27.89 -25.12 -14.91
N LEU A 345 28.98 -24.62 -14.32
CA LEU A 345 29.06 -23.23 -13.89
C LEU A 345 29.05 -22.27 -15.09
N GLU A 346 29.78 -22.57 -16.14
CA GLU A 346 29.77 -21.78 -17.38
C GLU A 346 28.39 -21.78 -18.03
N LEU A 347 27.71 -22.95 -18.09
CA LEU A 347 26.40 -23.09 -18.69
C LEU A 347 25.35 -22.29 -17.93
N VAL A 348 25.30 -22.41 -16.60
CA VAL A 348 24.31 -21.64 -15.81
C VAL A 348 24.54 -20.12 -15.93
N GLN A 349 25.81 -19.68 -16.02
CA GLN A 349 26.10 -18.27 -16.22
C GLN A 349 25.73 -17.79 -17.64
N ALA A 350 25.90 -18.63 -18.67
CA ALA A 350 25.48 -18.31 -20.01
C ALA A 350 23.96 -18.17 -20.12
N LEU A 351 23.20 -19.06 -19.48
CA LEU A 351 21.74 -18.99 -19.41
C LEU A 351 21.25 -17.72 -18.69
N ARG A 352 21.88 -17.39 -17.57
CA ARG A 352 21.58 -16.15 -16.82
C ARG A 352 21.84 -14.89 -17.65
N ARG A 353 22.92 -14.87 -18.44
CA ARG A 353 23.20 -13.74 -19.38
C ARG A 353 22.18 -13.61 -20.49
N GLN A 354 21.50 -14.68 -20.86
CA GLN A 354 20.37 -14.68 -21.79
C GLN A 354 19.04 -14.27 -21.14
N GLY A 355 19.01 -14.02 -19.82
CA GLY A 355 17.83 -13.58 -19.07
C GLY A 355 17.02 -14.71 -18.42
N PHE A 356 17.46 -15.97 -18.53
CA PHE A 356 16.77 -17.11 -17.91
C PHE A 356 17.06 -17.22 -16.42
N ILE A 357 16.06 -17.64 -15.66
CA ILE A 357 16.19 -17.98 -14.23
C ILE A 357 16.77 -19.40 -14.17
N ALA A 358 18.07 -19.50 -13.96
CA ALA A 358 18.81 -20.76 -14.00
C ALA A 358 19.47 -21.07 -12.66
N GLU A 359 19.40 -22.34 -12.23
CA GLU A 359 20.03 -22.85 -11.02
C GLU A 359 20.76 -24.16 -11.30
N ARG A 360 21.70 -24.52 -10.41
CA ARG A 360 22.42 -25.79 -10.47
C ARG A 360 22.57 -26.42 -9.08
N ASP A 361 22.94 -27.68 -9.02
CA ASP A 361 23.32 -28.27 -7.73
C ASP A 361 24.65 -27.72 -7.24
N TYR A 362 24.67 -27.20 -6.01
CA TYR A 362 25.87 -26.74 -5.29
C TYR A 362 26.25 -27.64 -4.10
N LEU A 363 25.47 -28.67 -3.83
CA LEU A 363 25.62 -29.51 -2.65
C LEU A 363 26.29 -30.88 -2.94
N GLY A 364 26.64 -31.17 -4.18
CA GLY A 364 27.23 -32.42 -4.62
C GLY A 364 26.29 -33.62 -4.37
N ARG A 365 24.99 -33.44 -4.47
CA ARG A 365 23.98 -34.46 -4.17
C ARG A 365 23.89 -35.51 -5.27
N LYS A 366 23.38 -36.70 -4.90
CA LYS A 366 23.07 -37.75 -5.90
C LYS A 366 21.99 -37.25 -6.86
N LEU A 367 22.03 -37.67 -8.13
CA LEU A 367 21.14 -37.24 -9.22
C LEU A 367 19.66 -37.26 -8.82
N LYS A 368 19.18 -38.32 -8.18
CA LYS A 368 17.79 -38.41 -7.70
C LYS A 368 17.40 -37.26 -6.76
N ALA A 369 18.32 -36.82 -5.90
CA ALA A 369 18.07 -35.72 -4.99
C ALA A 369 18.10 -34.36 -5.71
N GLN A 370 18.91 -34.23 -6.75
CA GLN A 370 18.98 -33.05 -7.60
C GLN A 370 17.67 -32.88 -8.41
N PHE A 371 17.13 -33.95 -9.01
CA PHE A 371 15.84 -33.91 -9.67
C PHE A 371 14.69 -33.54 -8.73
N LYS A 372 14.69 -34.08 -7.52
CA LYS A 372 13.74 -33.66 -6.49
C LYS A 372 13.85 -32.17 -6.16
N SER A 373 15.05 -31.63 -6.18
CA SER A 373 15.26 -30.19 -5.99
C SER A 373 14.73 -29.37 -7.17
N ALA A 374 14.96 -29.83 -8.39
CA ALA A 374 14.38 -29.21 -9.59
C ALA A 374 12.84 -29.14 -9.50
N ASP A 375 12.19 -30.21 -9.03
CA ASP A 375 10.74 -30.24 -8.81
C ASP A 375 10.32 -29.23 -7.71
N VAL A 376 11.05 -29.16 -6.60
CA VAL A 376 10.78 -28.21 -5.50
C VAL A 376 10.92 -26.76 -5.95
N PHE A 377 11.89 -26.47 -6.82
CA PHE A 377 12.09 -25.15 -7.42
C PHE A 377 11.11 -24.86 -8.57
N GLY A 378 10.26 -25.81 -8.95
CA GLY A 378 9.34 -25.66 -10.07
C GLY A 378 10.06 -25.48 -11.40
N ALA A 379 11.22 -26.13 -11.58
CA ALA A 379 11.99 -25.97 -12.81
C ALA A 379 11.20 -26.43 -14.05
N LYS A 380 11.07 -25.53 -15.04
CA LYS A 380 10.38 -25.82 -16.31
C LYS A 380 11.17 -26.84 -17.13
N THR A 381 12.50 -26.72 -17.13
CA THR A 381 13.40 -27.62 -17.83
C THR A 381 14.53 -28.11 -16.93
N ILE A 382 15.07 -29.26 -17.26
CA ILE A 382 16.21 -29.88 -16.55
C ILE A 382 17.28 -30.29 -17.58
N ILE A 383 18.52 -30.04 -17.25
CA ILE A 383 19.70 -30.50 -17.98
C ILE A 383 20.54 -31.34 -17.00
N ALA A 384 20.84 -32.57 -17.36
CA ALA A 384 21.83 -33.38 -16.62
C ALA A 384 23.19 -33.24 -17.33
N LEU A 385 24.22 -32.87 -16.56
CA LEU A 385 25.58 -32.66 -17.07
C LEU A 385 26.56 -33.50 -16.26
N GLY A 386 27.18 -34.46 -16.90
CA GLY A 386 28.23 -35.31 -16.38
C GLY A 386 29.48 -35.31 -17.28
N GLY A 387 30.47 -36.15 -16.97
CA GLY A 387 31.70 -36.25 -17.75
C GLY A 387 31.46 -36.60 -19.22
N SER A 388 30.54 -37.52 -19.51
CA SER A 388 30.18 -37.92 -20.87
C SER A 388 29.61 -36.78 -21.69
N GLU A 389 28.74 -35.92 -21.11
CA GLU A 389 28.16 -34.77 -21.78
C GLU A 389 29.23 -33.68 -22.05
N VAL A 390 30.15 -33.52 -21.07
CA VAL A 390 31.28 -32.58 -21.26
C VAL A 390 32.24 -33.05 -22.36
N GLU A 391 32.58 -34.33 -22.42
CA GLU A 391 33.46 -34.88 -23.43
C GLU A 391 32.85 -34.85 -24.84
N SER A 392 31.56 -35.21 -24.95
CA SER A 392 30.84 -35.20 -26.23
C SER A 392 30.42 -33.81 -26.71
N GLY A 393 30.34 -32.85 -25.77
CA GLY A 393 29.76 -31.54 -26.02
C GLY A 393 28.23 -31.55 -26.27
N GLN A 394 27.56 -32.72 -26.05
CA GLN A 394 26.13 -32.91 -26.29
C GLN A 394 25.39 -33.07 -24.99
N ILE A 395 24.24 -32.40 -24.85
CA ILE A 395 23.36 -32.45 -23.67
C ILE A 395 21.91 -32.66 -24.10
N THR A 396 21.13 -33.22 -23.19
CA THR A 396 19.69 -33.34 -23.36
C THR A 396 18.98 -32.32 -22.45
N VAL A 397 18.19 -31.48 -23.08
CA VAL A 397 17.25 -30.56 -22.38
C VAL A 397 15.90 -31.25 -22.28
N LYS A 398 15.42 -31.42 -21.08
CA LYS A 398 14.16 -32.08 -20.80
C LYS A 398 13.12 -31.12 -20.25
N ASN A 399 11.95 -31.05 -20.87
CA ASN A 399 10.80 -30.35 -20.29
C ASN A 399 10.24 -31.14 -19.11
N ASN A 400 10.16 -30.52 -17.95
CA ASN A 400 9.80 -31.21 -16.72
C ASN A 400 8.29 -31.56 -16.64
N GLN A 401 7.45 -30.82 -17.38
CA GLN A 401 5.99 -31.03 -17.42
C GLN A 401 5.60 -32.01 -18.53
N THR A 402 5.95 -31.72 -19.79
CA THR A 402 5.58 -32.50 -20.95
C THR A 402 6.39 -33.78 -21.11
N ARG A 403 7.57 -33.85 -20.47
CA ARG A 403 8.57 -34.91 -20.59
C ARG A 403 9.23 -35.01 -21.97
N GLN A 404 8.97 -34.04 -22.85
CA GLN A 404 9.67 -33.92 -24.13
C GLN A 404 11.17 -33.62 -23.89
N GLU A 405 12.00 -34.14 -24.79
CA GLU A 405 13.44 -34.05 -24.71
C GLU A 405 14.01 -33.60 -26.06
N VAL A 406 14.99 -32.70 -26.02
CA VAL A 406 15.75 -32.27 -27.18
C VAL A 406 17.24 -32.44 -26.88
N THR A 407 17.98 -33.15 -27.76
CA THR A 407 19.43 -33.26 -27.66
C THR A 407 20.07 -32.19 -28.56
N THR A 408 20.99 -31.45 -27.95
CA THR A 408 21.68 -30.33 -28.62
C THR A 408 23.11 -30.15 -28.07
N SER A 409 23.90 -29.29 -28.66
CA SER A 409 25.22 -29.01 -28.10
C SER A 409 25.18 -28.02 -26.94
N ILE A 410 26.17 -28.14 -26.04
CA ILE A 410 26.38 -27.17 -24.93
C ILE A 410 26.54 -25.75 -25.51
N GLU A 411 27.23 -25.62 -26.62
CA GLU A 411 27.49 -24.32 -27.25
C GLU A 411 26.22 -23.69 -27.84
N GLU A 412 25.28 -24.46 -28.39
CA GLU A 412 23.98 -23.96 -28.85
C GLU A 412 23.15 -23.44 -27.69
N VAL A 413 23.11 -24.19 -26.55
CA VAL A 413 22.41 -23.73 -25.35
C VAL A 413 23.05 -22.47 -24.77
N LYS A 414 24.38 -22.37 -24.75
CA LYS A 414 25.10 -21.15 -24.33
C LYS A 414 24.81 -19.96 -25.23
N LYS A 415 24.52 -20.19 -26.53
CA LYS A 415 24.28 -19.14 -27.52
C LYS A 415 22.84 -18.67 -27.59
N ASP A 416 21.88 -19.61 -27.65
CA ASP A 416 20.45 -19.30 -27.83
C ASP A 416 19.57 -20.43 -27.26
N PHE A 417 19.29 -20.33 -25.96
CA PHE A 417 18.47 -21.30 -25.27
C PHE A 417 16.98 -21.19 -25.64
N GLN A 418 16.52 -20.00 -26.05
CA GLN A 418 15.12 -19.81 -26.45
C GLN A 418 14.75 -20.65 -27.68
N THR A 419 15.64 -20.75 -28.64
CA THR A 419 15.41 -21.61 -29.82
C THR A 419 15.30 -23.07 -29.44
N ILE A 420 16.00 -23.54 -28.41
CA ILE A 420 15.89 -24.92 -27.91
C ILE A 420 14.54 -25.12 -27.18
N LEU A 421 14.14 -24.16 -26.36
CA LEU A 421 12.84 -24.22 -25.66
C LEU A 421 11.64 -24.29 -26.62
N ASN A 422 11.72 -23.63 -27.76
CA ASN A 422 10.66 -23.65 -28.78
C ASN A 422 10.48 -25.02 -29.46
N GLN A 423 11.37 -25.98 -29.21
CA GLN A 423 11.33 -27.36 -29.72
C GLN A 423 10.74 -28.34 -28.68
N LEU A 424 10.54 -27.88 -27.43
CA LEU A 424 10.04 -28.62 -26.26
C LEU A 424 8.58 -28.28 -25.97
#